data_629cabf5c02f29d8577e514528beb49d
#
_entry.id   629cabf5c02f29d8577e514528beb49d
#
_cell.length_a   1.000
_cell.length_b   1.000
_cell.length_c   1.000
_cell.angle_alpha   90.00
_cell.angle_beta   90.00
_cell.angle_gamma   90.00
#
_symmetry.space_group_name_H-M   'P 1'
#
loop_
_entity.id
_entity.type
_entity.pdbx_description
1 polymer ?
#
loop_
_entity_poly.entity_id
_entity_poly.type
_entity_poly.pdbx_seq_one_letter_code
_entity_poly.pdbx_strand_id
1 'polypeptide(L)'
;MDEQKRPRAWVYARIPGDYDGTMNSYKVCSMQALHDGCDIVGGSIDERGGWLLRPGYRDMLRQIKAGKVDRVYICRMRQVSGKERHLYSFFKRLMQHGVQVTAMEYRAASTR
;
A
#
# COMPACT_ATOMS: atom_id res chain seq x y z
N MET A 1 11.12 -21.93 -19.34
CA MET A 1 10.72 -21.70 -18.59
C MET A 1 10.37 -20.70 -18.19
N ASP A 2 9.74 -20.43 -18.01
CA ASP A 2 9.52 -19.43 -17.63
C ASP A 2 9.43 -19.21 -16.43
N GLU A 3 10.10 -18.60 -16.06
CA GLU A 3 10.04 -18.36 -14.77
C GLU A 3 8.91 -17.54 -14.41
N GLN A 4 8.29 -17.84 -13.33
CA GLN A 4 7.24 -17.01 -12.85
C GLN A 4 7.82 -15.79 -12.24
N LYS A 5 7.41 -14.64 -12.71
CA LYS A 5 7.82 -13.41 -12.10
C LYS A 5 7.10 -13.23 -10.78
N ARG A 6 7.83 -12.83 -9.77
CA ARG A 6 7.25 -12.53 -8.48
C ARG A 6 6.53 -11.17 -8.56
N PRO A 7 5.37 -11.05 -7.93
CA PRO A 7 4.68 -9.76 -7.93
C PRO A 7 5.54 -8.70 -7.25
N ARG A 8 5.50 -7.49 -7.80
CA ARG A 8 6.27 -6.38 -7.27
C ARG A 8 5.39 -5.59 -6.32
N ALA A 9 5.81 -5.50 -5.07
CA ALA A 9 4.99 -4.92 -4.02
C ALA A 9 5.52 -3.58 -3.55
N TRP A 10 4.60 -2.67 -3.27
CA TRP A 10 4.87 -1.39 -2.63
C TRP A 10 4.14 -1.38 -1.30
N VAL A 11 4.82 -0.96 -0.24
CA VAL A 11 4.25 -0.90 1.09
C VAL A 11 4.00 0.57 1.44
N TYR A 12 2.82 0.87 1.93
CA TYR A 12 2.47 2.22 2.34
C TYR A 12 1.87 2.21 3.73
N ALA A 13 2.31 3.13 4.58
CA ALA A 13 1.80 3.25 5.94
C ALA A 13 1.67 4.71 6.34
N ARG A 14 0.62 5.00 7.12
CA ARG A 14 0.38 6.35 7.60
C ARG A 14 -0.56 6.33 8.80
N ILE A 15 -0.04 6.74 9.95
CA ILE A 15 -0.87 7.00 11.13
C ILE A 15 -0.45 8.37 11.63
N PRO A 16 -1.26 9.40 11.35
CA PRO A 16 -0.86 10.77 11.69
C PRO A 16 -0.56 10.92 13.18
N GLY A 17 0.60 11.52 13.48
CA GLY A 17 0.99 11.76 14.84
C GLY A 17 1.54 10.55 15.57
N ASP A 18 1.68 9.42 14.91
CA ASP A 18 2.13 8.18 15.54
C ASP A 18 3.19 7.53 14.66
N TYR A 19 4.43 7.94 14.84
CA TYR A 19 5.53 7.42 14.05
C TYR A 19 5.74 5.92 14.31
N ASP A 20 5.71 5.52 15.58
CA ASP A 20 5.96 4.11 15.92
C ASP A 20 4.86 3.21 15.34
N GLY A 21 3.62 3.66 15.42
CA GLY A 21 2.51 2.91 14.83
C GLY A 21 2.64 2.82 13.33
N THR A 22 3.08 3.91 12.68
CA THR A 22 3.30 3.91 11.25
C THR A 22 4.37 2.91 10.87
N MET A 23 5.49 2.92 11.56
CA MET A 23 6.58 2.00 11.26
C MET A 23 6.21 0.56 11.56
N ASN A 24 5.41 0.34 12.60
CA ASN A 24 4.95 -1.00 12.91
C ASN A 24 4.03 -1.53 11.80
N SER A 25 3.13 -0.68 11.31
CA SER A 25 2.26 -1.03 10.19
C SER A 25 3.10 -1.36 8.95
N TYR A 26 4.11 -0.55 8.68
CA TYR A 26 4.99 -0.77 7.55
C TYR A 26 5.67 -2.13 7.66
N LYS A 27 6.18 -2.45 8.83
CA LYS A 27 6.88 -3.71 9.07
C LYS A 27 5.94 -4.91 8.87
N VAL A 28 4.74 -4.84 9.43
CA VAL A 28 3.76 -5.92 9.31
C VAL A 28 3.42 -6.15 7.84
N CYS A 29 3.18 -5.09 7.10
CA CYS A 29 2.85 -5.21 5.68
C CYS A 29 4.02 -5.77 4.87
N SER A 30 5.24 -5.34 5.20
CA SER A 30 6.43 -5.83 4.52
C SER A 30 6.59 -7.33 4.73
N MET A 31 6.38 -7.78 5.96
CA MET A 31 6.47 -9.19 6.27
C MET A 31 5.42 -9.99 5.52
N GLN A 32 4.21 -9.45 5.42
CA GLN A 32 3.15 -10.15 4.71
C GLN A 32 3.45 -10.23 3.21
N ALA A 33 3.98 -9.14 2.64
CA ALA A 33 4.33 -9.15 1.22
C ALA A 33 5.39 -10.21 0.93
N LEU A 34 6.39 -10.32 1.80
CA LEU A 34 7.42 -11.34 1.64
C LEU A 34 6.82 -12.74 1.79
N HIS A 35 5.94 -12.92 2.77
CA HIS A 35 5.27 -14.18 2.98
C HIS A 35 4.44 -14.58 1.75
N ASP A 36 3.86 -13.61 1.09
CA ASP A 36 3.05 -13.85 -0.11
C ASP A 36 3.91 -14.08 -1.37
N GLY A 37 5.21 -14.06 -1.23
CA GLY A 37 6.10 -14.31 -2.36
C GLY A 37 6.38 -13.11 -3.23
N CYS A 38 6.17 -11.91 -2.72
CA CYS A 38 6.41 -10.69 -3.49
C CYS A 38 7.85 -10.22 -3.36
N ASP A 39 8.31 -9.50 -4.38
CA ASP A 39 9.50 -8.70 -4.27
C ASP A 39 9.07 -7.31 -3.83
N ILE A 40 9.62 -6.81 -2.73
CA ILE A 40 9.31 -5.47 -2.28
C ILE A 40 10.19 -4.52 -3.05
N VAL A 41 9.58 -3.78 -3.98
CA VAL A 41 10.33 -2.88 -4.85
C VAL A 41 10.42 -1.48 -4.27
N GLY A 42 9.66 -1.19 -3.23
CA GLY A 42 9.74 0.08 -2.55
C GLY A 42 8.64 0.25 -1.55
N GLY A 43 8.66 1.36 -0.87
CA GLY A 43 7.64 1.70 0.09
C GLY A 43 7.78 3.12 0.53
N SER A 44 6.75 3.63 1.18
CA SER A 44 6.76 5.00 1.66
C SER A 44 5.86 5.15 2.87
N ILE A 45 6.14 6.19 3.65
CA ILE A 45 5.30 6.53 4.79
C ILE A 45 4.99 8.01 4.74
N ASP A 46 3.87 8.38 5.35
CA ASP A 46 3.54 9.78 5.57
C ASP A 46 3.14 9.91 7.03
N GLU A 47 3.67 10.94 7.69
CA GLU A 47 3.40 11.11 9.13
C GLU A 47 2.37 12.16 9.40
N ARG A 48 2.18 13.08 8.47
CA ARG A 48 1.25 14.18 8.67
C ARG A 48 0.89 14.78 7.32
N GLY A 49 0.11 15.85 7.38
CA GLY A 49 -0.34 16.51 6.17
C GLY A 49 -1.73 16.04 5.78
N GLY A 50 -2.44 16.89 5.08
CA GLY A 50 -3.74 16.54 4.55
C GLY A 50 -3.63 15.70 3.31
N TRP A 51 -4.78 15.48 2.69
CA TRP A 51 -4.83 14.63 1.50
C TRP A 51 -3.88 15.09 0.38
N LEU A 52 -3.70 16.39 0.25
CA LEU A 52 -2.87 16.93 -0.83
C LEU A 52 -1.39 17.02 -0.48
N LEU A 53 -1.03 16.84 0.79
CA LEU A 53 0.35 17.01 1.25
C LEU A 53 0.92 15.71 1.75
N ARG A 54 0.92 14.72 0.89
CA ARG A 54 1.43 13.39 1.23
C ARG A 54 2.46 12.93 0.22
N PRO A 55 3.71 13.31 0.44
CA PRO A 55 4.77 12.93 -0.52
C PRO A 55 4.92 11.42 -0.67
N GLY A 56 4.72 10.66 0.40
CA GLY A 56 4.81 9.20 0.32
C GLY A 56 3.70 8.60 -0.53
N TYR A 57 2.50 9.10 -0.36
CA TYR A 57 1.37 8.65 -1.15
C TYR A 57 1.56 9.01 -2.64
N ARG A 58 2.05 10.22 -2.90
CA ARG A 58 2.32 10.63 -4.26
C ARG A 58 3.41 9.80 -4.90
N ASP A 59 4.43 9.45 -4.11
CA ASP A 59 5.50 8.61 -4.62
C ASP A 59 4.96 7.25 -5.03
N MET A 60 4.11 6.68 -4.19
CA MET A 60 3.44 5.42 -4.52
C MET A 60 2.67 5.53 -5.84
N LEU A 61 1.86 6.58 -5.98
CA LEU A 61 1.07 6.75 -7.20
C LEU A 61 1.95 6.92 -8.42
N ARG A 62 3.08 7.60 -8.26
CA ARG A 62 4.01 7.79 -9.36
C ARG A 62 4.59 6.46 -9.81
N GLN A 63 4.94 5.60 -8.87
CA GLN A 63 5.50 4.30 -9.20
C GLN A 63 4.46 3.38 -9.84
N ILE A 64 3.22 3.47 -9.37
CA ILE A 64 2.11 2.74 -9.97
C ILE A 64 1.92 3.18 -11.41
N LYS A 65 1.89 4.49 -11.63
CA LYS A 65 1.70 5.03 -12.96
C LYS A 65 2.83 4.64 -13.90
N ALA A 66 4.03 4.50 -13.37
CA ALA A 66 5.19 4.11 -14.17
C ALA A 66 5.22 2.61 -14.46
N GLY A 67 4.23 1.86 -13.99
CA GLY A 67 4.16 0.43 -14.27
C GLY A 67 5.15 -0.41 -13.48
N LYS A 68 5.60 0.08 -12.34
CA LYS A 68 6.64 -0.59 -11.54
C LYS A 68 6.10 -1.36 -10.34
N VAL A 69 4.78 -1.37 -10.15
CA VAL A 69 4.16 -1.98 -8.97
C VAL A 69 3.01 -2.86 -9.40
N ASP A 70 2.92 -4.06 -8.84
CA ASP A 70 1.81 -4.99 -9.11
C ASP A 70 0.84 -5.05 -7.94
N ARG A 71 1.33 -4.86 -6.71
CA ARG A 71 0.51 -4.92 -5.51
C ARG A 71 0.90 -3.85 -4.53
N VAL A 72 -0.10 -3.31 -3.83
CA VAL A 72 0.11 -2.36 -2.75
C VAL A 72 -0.34 -3.02 -1.45
N TYR A 73 0.50 -2.93 -0.43
CA TYR A 73 0.17 -3.46 0.90
C TYR A 73 -0.02 -2.31 1.88
N ILE A 74 -1.16 -2.34 2.56
CA ILE A 74 -1.48 -1.36 3.61
C ILE A 74 -2.11 -2.12 4.78
N CYS A 75 -2.00 -1.57 5.99
CA CYS A 75 -2.62 -2.21 7.14
C CYS A 75 -4.12 -1.97 7.16
N ARG A 76 -4.52 -0.73 7.04
CA ARG A 76 -5.94 -0.38 7.05
C ARG A 76 -6.22 0.64 5.98
N MET A 77 -7.39 0.54 5.37
CA MET A 77 -7.78 1.47 4.32
C MET A 77 -7.82 2.91 4.83
N ARG A 78 -8.13 3.10 6.11
CA ARG A 78 -8.15 4.45 6.66
C ARG A 78 -6.78 5.12 6.65
N GLN A 79 -5.71 4.35 6.51
CA GLN A 79 -4.38 4.94 6.37
C GLN A 79 -4.23 5.64 5.02
N VAL A 80 -5.01 5.23 4.03
CA VAL A 80 -5.09 5.98 2.78
C VAL A 80 -5.99 7.20 3.00
N SER A 81 -7.21 6.97 3.47
CA SER A 81 -8.12 8.07 3.80
C SER A 81 -9.33 7.52 4.56
N GLY A 82 -9.93 8.39 5.39
CA GLY A 82 -11.19 8.07 6.01
C GLY A 82 -12.40 8.49 5.18
N LYS A 83 -12.18 9.11 4.01
CA LYS A 83 -13.27 9.59 3.18
C LYS A 83 -13.48 8.68 1.98
N GLU A 84 -14.74 8.29 1.76
CA GLU A 84 -15.07 7.38 0.67
C GLU A 84 -14.62 7.88 -0.69
N ARG A 85 -14.77 9.16 -0.96
CA ARG A 85 -14.41 9.69 -2.26
C ARG A 85 -12.92 9.56 -2.54
N HIS A 86 -12.10 9.68 -1.49
CA HIS A 86 -10.66 9.50 -1.63
C HIS A 86 -10.32 8.03 -1.89
N LEU A 87 -11.01 7.13 -1.19
CA LEU A 87 -10.79 5.71 -1.39
C LEU A 87 -11.25 5.28 -2.78
N TYR A 88 -12.35 5.83 -3.26
CA TYR A 88 -12.81 5.56 -4.61
C TYR A 88 -11.76 5.97 -5.64
N SER A 89 -11.21 7.17 -5.46
CA SER A 89 -10.17 7.67 -6.35
C SER A 89 -8.94 6.76 -6.31
N PHE A 90 -8.56 6.32 -5.12
CA PHE A 90 -7.42 5.43 -4.94
C PHE A 90 -7.64 4.11 -5.69
N PHE A 91 -8.76 3.45 -5.44
CA PHE A 91 -9.05 2.18 -6.09
C PHE A 91 -9.13 2.33 -7.62
N LYS A 92 -9.73 3.43 -8.07
CA LYS A 92 -9.83 3.66 -9.51
C LYS A 92 -8.46 3.73 -10.16
N ARG A 93 -7.52 4.42 -9.51
CA ARG A 93 -6.16 4.51 -10.04
C ARG A 93 -5.49 3.15 -10.07
N LEU A 94 -5.66 2.36 -9.01
CA LEU A 94 -5.07 1.04 -8.99
C LEU A 94 -5.63 0.16 -10.09
N MET A 95 -6.95 0.18 -10.26
CA MET A 95 -7.60 -0.60 -11.31
C MET A 95 -7.13 -0.18 -12.70
N GLN A 96 -6.95 1.11 -12.92
CA GLN A 96 -6.50 1.60 -14.22
C GLN A 96 -5.11 1.07 -14.59
N HIS A 97 -4.32 0.72 -13.59
CA HIS A 97 -2.96 0.24 -13.83
C HIS A 97 -2.78 -1.23 -13.47
N GLY A 98 -3.90 -1.93 -13.26
CA GLY A 98 -3.83 -3.37 -12.98
C GLY A 98 -3.17 -3.72 -11.67
N VAL A 99 -3.22 -2.82 -10.68
CA VAL A 99 -2.58 -3.03 -9.39
C VAL A 99 -3.61 -3.51 -8.37
N GLN A 100 -3.25 -4.53 -7.61
CA GLN A 100 -4.10 -5.06 -6.54
C GLN A 100 -3.70 -4.43 -5.22
N VAL A 101 -4.66 -4.29 -4.30
CA VAL A 101 -4.38 -3.81 -2.97
C VAL A 101 -4.69 -4.91 -1.97
N THR A 102 -3.79 -5.07 -1.00
CA THR A 102 -3.99 -5.98 0.11
C THR A 102 -4.03 -5.16 1.38
N ALA A 103 -5.18 -5.15 2.04
CA ALA A 103 -5.35 -4.47 3.31
C ALA A 103 -5.35 -5.53 4.41
N MET A 104 -4.44 -5.42 5.37
CA MET A 104 -4.26 -6.44 6.38
C MET A 104 -5.51 -6.63 7.24
N GLU A 105 -6.28 -5.57 7.45
CA GLU A 105 -7.50 -5.68 8.24
C GLU A 105 -8.49 -6.66 7.64
N TYR A 106 -8.54 -6.76 6.32
CA TYR A 106 -9.45 -7.69 5.67
C TYR A 106 -8.91 -9.10 5.66
N ARG A 107 -7.60 -9.24 5.57
CA ARG A 107 -7.00 -10.56 5.64
C ARG A 107 -7.20 -11.18 7.01
N ALA A 108 -7.04 -10.36 8.06
CA ALA A 108 -7.27 -10.86 9.41
C ALA A 108 -8.70 -11.36 9.58
N ALA A 109 -9.67 -10.64 9.00
CA ALA A 109 -11.06 -11.06 9.06
C ALA A 109 -11.30 -12.34 8.28
N SER A 110 -10.61 -12.52 7.17
CA SER A 110 -10.85 -13.66 6.29
C SER A 110 -10.18 -14.94 6.76
N THR A 111 -9.28 -14.85 7.74
CA THR A 111 -8.60 -16.05 8.23
C THR A 111 -9.34 -16.77 9.34
N ARG A 112 -10.46 -16.23 9.76
CA ARG A 112 -11.22 -16.84 10.82
C ARG A 112 -12.08 -17.96 10.41
#